data_0f023248d9a14a884784d6844fca8ce0
#
_entry.id   0f023248d9a14a884784d6844fca8ce0
#
_cell.length_a   1.000
_cell.length_b   1.000
_cell.length_c   1.000
_cell.angle_alpha   90.00
_cell.angle_beta   90.00
_cell.angle_gamma   90.00
#
_symmetry.space_group_name_H-M   'P 1'
#
loop_
_entity.id
_entity.type
_entity.pdbx_description
1 polymer ?
#
loop_
_entity_poly.entity_id
_entity_poly.type
_entity_poly.pdbx_seq_one_letter_code
_entity_poly.pdbx_strand_id
1 'polypeptide(L)'
;MNKQTDISWVYGLTADPIHRGHEQVIKNTLEKAEELGLETSSFILVPTYRPNLIADKSAPIASFEQRFDMCQLVAKDLSRELKTDITVSDIEKTISRDEPSYTYNTLDALSKNHDNLILIISSDHAHGHAPKFRQWHRWQDLINRFGLMVHERPGHPINDCFIEHLKEHNPYVYVTKNQPAIDISSSRLRQVYAYGAEASEKHINPAVDSYIKNFELYQ
;
A
#
# COMPACT_ATOMS: atom_id res chain seq x y z
N MET A 1 -7.66 24.52 -15.00
CA MET A 1 -6.90 23.39 -14.42
C MET A 1 -7.22 22.18 -15.25
N ASN A 2 -6.26 21.60 -15.97
CA ASN A 2 -6.48 20.31 -16.61
C ASN A 2 -6.74 19.29 -15.51
N LYS A 3 -7.91 18.65 -15.53
CA LYS A 3 -8.18 17.51 -14.66
C LYS A 3 -7.17 16.42 -15.03
N GLN A 4 -6.50 15.87 -14.03
CA GLN A 4 -5.68 14.68 -14.25
C GLN A 4 -6.65 13.51 -14.43
N THR A 5 -6.74 13.02 -15.66
CA THR A 5 -7.53 11.85 -16.04
C THR A 5 -6.66 10.61 -16.02
N ASP A 6 -7.27 9.45 -15.90
CA ASP A 6 -6.61 8.14 -16.01
C ASP A 6 -5.50 7.87 -14.97
N ILE A 7 -5.82 8.15 -13.68
CA ILE A 7 -4.90 7.89 -12.58
C ILE A 7 -4.85 6.40 -12.29
N SER A 8 -3.63 5.87 -12.18
CA SER A 8 -3.35 4.55 -11.65
C SER A 8 -2.73 4.67 -10.26
N TRP A 9 -3.49 4.26 -9.25
CA TRP A 9 -3.05 4.22 -7.85
C TRP A 9 -2.16 3.00 -7.61
N VAL A 10 -1.01 3.18 -6.96
CA VAL A 10 -0.08 2.08 -6.65
C VAL A 10 0.10 1.97 -5.14
N TYR A 11 -0.26 0.82 -4.60
CA TYR A 11 -0.12 0.55 -3.17
C TYR A 11 0.84 -0.62 -2.93
N GLY A 12 2.09 -0.28 -2.57
CA GLY A 12 3.12 -1.23 -2.17
C GLY A 12 2.91 -1.67 -0.71
N LEU A 13 2.88 -2.97 -0.45
CA LEU A 13 2.65 -3.50 0.89
C LEU A 13 3.29 -4.89 1.07
N THR A 14 3.73 -5.19 2.28
CA THR A 14 4.24 -6.54 2.58
C THR A 14 3.13 -7.60 2.55
N ALA A 15 1.92 -7.24 3.02
CA ALA A 15 0.72 -8.09 3.03
C ALA A 15 0.89 -9.44 3.72
N ASP A 16 1.44 -9.47 4.93
CA ASP A 16 1.77 -10.70 5.66
C ASP A 16 0.98 -10.84 7.01
N PRO A 17 -0.36 -11.06 6.96
CA PRO A 17 -1.26 -11.02 5.83
C PRO A 17 -1.77 -9.61 5.47
N ILE A 18 -2.43 -9.49 4.31
CA ILE A 18 -3.31 -8.34 4.01
C ILE A 18 -4.51 -8.38 4.96
N HIS A 19 -5.02 -7.19 5.35
CA HIS A 19 -6.06 -7.09 6.37
C HIS A 19 -6.97 -5.86 6.13
N ARG A 20 -8.08 -5.76 6.90
CA ARG A 20 -9.08 -4.70 6.78
C ARG A 20 -8.51 -3.28 6.86
N GLY A 21 -7.40 -3.07 7.58
CA GLY A 21 -6.71 -1.78 7.58
C GLY A 21 -6.15 -1.40 6.21
N HIS A 22 -5.64 -2.37 5.42
CA HIS A 22 -5.21 -2.11 4.05
C HIS A 22 -6.41 -1.86 3.12
N GLU A 23 -7.50 -2.61 3.29
CA GLU A 23 -8.74 -2.39 2.53
C GLU A 23 -9.31 -0.99 2.80
N GLN A 24 -9.25 -0.51 4.05
CA GLN A 24 -9.71 0.83 4.40
C GLN A 24 -8.87 1.91 3.70
N VAL A 25 -7.55 1.73 3.57
CA VAL A 25 -6.69 2.65 2.81
C VAL A 25 -7.13 2.71 1.35
N ILE A 26 -7.48 1.58 0.73
CA ILE A 26 -8.00 1.54 -0.65
C ILE A 26 -9.28 2.36 -0.76
N LYS A 27 -10.25 2.14 0.13
CA LYS A 27 -11.53 2.87 0.17
C LYS A 27 -11.31 4.37 0.34
N ASN A 28 -10.52 4.76 1.34
CA ASN A 28 -10.21 6.17 1.61
C ASN A 28 -9.52 6.85 0.42
N THR A 29 -8.67 6.12 -0.32
CA THR A 29 -8.02 6.66 -1.53
C THR A 29 -9.05 6.98 -2.60
N LEU A 30 -9.96 6.06 -2.89
CA LEU A 30 -10.98 6.23 -3.93
C LEU A 30 -12.00 7.32 -3.55
N GLU A 31 -12.43 7.37 -2.30
CA GLU A 31 -13.26 8.46 -1.77
C GLU A 31 -12.56 9.82 -1.93
N LYS A 32 -11.27 9.89 -1.59
CA LYS A 32 -10.50 11.11 -1.74
C LYS A 32 -10.30 11.51 -3.20
N ALA A 33 -10.11 10.54 -4.09
CA ALA A 33 -10.02 10.78 -5.52
C ALA A 33 -11.33 11.41 -6.06
N GLU A 34 -12.48 10.88 -5.65
CA GLU A 34 -13.79 11.42 -6.01
C GLU A 34 -13.98 12.85 -5.49
N GLU A 35 -13.66 13.12 -4.20
CA GLU A 35 -13.70 14.47 -3.61
C GLU A 35 -12.86 15.49 -4.39
N LEU A 36 -11.70 15.05 -4.90
CA LEU A 36 -10.79 15.91 -5.66
C LEU A 36 -11.15 16.00 -7.16
N GLY A 37 -12.15 15.24 -7.61
CA GLY A 37 -12.55 15.16 -9.01
C GLY A 37 -11.48 14.51 -9.89
N LEU A 38 -10.71 13.57 -9.34
CA LEU A 38 -9.71 12.78 -10.03
C LEU A 38 -10.36 11.52 -10.63
N GLU A 39 -10.05 11.21 -11.86
CA GLU A 39 -10.57 10.02 -12.53
C GLU A 39 -9.63 8.84 -12.30
N THR A 40 -10.13 7.80 -11.63
CA THR A 40 -9.39 6.57 -11.37
C THR A 40 -9.49 5.62 -12.56
N SER A 41 -8.36 5.28 -13.17
CA SER A 41 -8.26 4.26 -14.21
C SER A 41 -8.09 2.86 -13.61
N SER A 42 -7.18 2.73 -12.63
CA SER A 42 -6.91 1.45 -11.97
C SER A 42 -6.36 1.64 -10.56
N PHE A 43 -6.44 0.58 -9.77
CA PHE A 43 -5.81 0.48 -8.45
C PHE A 43 -4.92 -0.77 -8.41
N ILE A 44 -3.62 -0.61 -8.22
CA ILE A 44 -2.64 -1.68 -8.33
C ILE A 44 -2.05 -1.98 -6.95
N LEU A 45 -2.35 -3.16 -6.41
CA LEU A 45 -1.68 -3.69 -5.22
C LEU A 45 -0.35 -4.33 -5.66
N VAL A 46 0.72 -3.99 -4.96
CA VAL A 46 2.04 -4.56 -5.23
C VAL A 46 2.57 -5.20 -3.95
N PRO A 47 2.35 -6.53 -3.77
CA PRO A 47 2.98 -7.26 -2.68
C PRO A 47 4.50 -7.24 -2.82
N THR A 48 5.20 -6.83 -1.75
CA THR A 48 6.67 -6.72 -1.78
C THR A 48 7.31 -8.08 -1.97
N TYR A 49 8.11 -8.23 -3.03
CA TYR A 49 8.79 -9.51 -3.32
C TYR A 49 9.98 -9.74 -2.38
N ARG A 50 10.92 -8.80 -2.32
CA ARG A 50 12.08 -8.83 -1.42
C ARG A 50 12.08 -7.59 -0.53
N PRO A 51 11.49 -7.65 0.67
CA PRO A 51 11.50 -6.51 1.58
C PRO A 51 12.93 -6.06 1.89
N ASN A 52 13.16 -4.75 1.83
CA ASN A 52 14.39 -4.19 2.37
C ASN A 52 14.31 -4.22 3.90
N LEU A 53 15.00 -5.18 4.49
CA LEU A 53 15.05 -5.41 5.92
C LEU A 53 16.00 -4.39 6.57
N ILE A 54 15.64 -3.11 6.53
CA ILE A 54 16.34 -2.10 7.32
C ILE A 54 15.87 -2.24 8.76
N ALA A 55 16.81 -2.40 9.68
CA ALA A 55 16.69 -2.48 11.13
C ALA A 55 15.28 -2.80 11.69
N ASP A 56 15.16 -3.88 12.45
CA ASP A 56 13.98 -4.29 13.23
C ASP A 56 12.76 -4.84 12.45
N LYS A 57 12.81 -5.00 11.13
CA LYS A 57 11.77 -5.71 10.38
C LYS A 57 12.18 -7.15 10.12
N SER A 58 11.41 -8.10 10.67
CA SER A 58 11.53 -9.53 10.32
C SER A 58 11.11 -9.77 8.87
N ALA A 59 11.71 -10.78 8.23
CA ALA A 59 11.23 -11.28 6.96
C ALA A 59 9.75 -11.71 7.06
N PRO A 60 8.96 -11.62 5.97
CA PRO A 60 7.62 -12.18 5.95
C PRO A 60 7.63 -13.67 6.29
N ILE A 61 6.61 -14.15 7.00
CA ILE A 61 6.44 -15.57 7.33
C ILE A 61 5.82 -16.30 6.13
N ALA A 62 4.76 -15.73 5.56
CA ALA A 62 4.16 -16.29 4.35
C ALA A 62 5.05 -16.03 3.12
N SER A 63 5.09 -17.01 2.21
CA SER A 63 5.82 -16.87 0.94
C SER A 63 5.27 -15.70 0.11
N PHE A 64 6.00 -15.29 -0.92
CA PHE A 64 5.51 -14.26 -1.83
C PHE A 64 4.21 -14.71 -2.52
N GLU A 65 4.15 -15.94 -2.99
CA GLU A 65 2.99 -16.52 -3.66
C GLU A 65 1.75 -16.51 -2.74
N GLN A 66 1.90 -16.93 -1.50
CA GLN A 66 0.81 -16.91 -0.52
C GLN A 66 0.31 -15.48 -0.25
N ARG A 67 1.22 -14.50 -0.12
CA ARG A 67 0.86 -13.09 0.08
C ARG A 67 0.20 -12.49 -1.16
N PHE A 68 0.65 -12.88 -2.35
CA PHE A 68 0.07 -12.50 -3.62
C PHE A 68 -1.37 -13.04 -3.75
N ASP A 69 -1.58 -14.32 -3.46
CA ASP A 69 -2.91 -14.94 -3.49
C ASP A 69 -3.89 -14.28 -2.53
N MET A 70 -3.45 -14.00 -1.29
CA MET A 70 -4.27 -13.27 -0.32
C MET A 70 -4.64 -11.86 -0.81
N CYS A 71 -3.73 -11.17 -1.48
CA CYS A 71 -4.03 -9.88 -2.11
C CYS A 71 -5.03 -10.02 -3.27
N GLN A 72 -4.95 -11.08 -4.07
CA GLN A 72 -5.91 -11.34 -5.15
C GLN A 72 -7.34 -11.58 -4.62
N LEU A 73 -7.48 -12.29 -3.50
CA LEU A 73 -8.78 -12.49 -2.86
C LEU A 73 -9.41 -11.14 -2.49
N VAL A 74 -8.66 -10.27 -1.82
CA VAL A 74 -9.12 -8.93 -1.44
C VAL A 74 -9.40 -8.06 -2.65
N ALA A 75 -8.51 -8.03 -3.64
CA ALA A 75 -8.69 -7.24 -4.87
C ALA A 75 -9.99 -7.61 -5.59
N LYS A 76 -10.28 -8.91 -5.72
CA LYS A 76 -11.50 -9.42 -6.35
C LYS A 76 -12.77 -8.95 -5.62
N ASP A 77 -12.77 -9.00 -4.28
CA ASP A 77 -13.92 -8.59 -3.48
C ASP A 77 -14.13 -7.07 -3.57
N LEU A 78 -13.06 -6.29 -3.39
CA LEU A 78 -13.13 -4.84 -3.45
C LEU A 78 -13.47 -4.32 -4.86
N SER A 79 -12.97 -4.97 -5.93
CA SER A 79 -13.34 -4.59 -7.29
C SER A 79 -14.84 -4.67 -7.53
N ARG A 80 -15.50 -5.69 -6.97
CA ARG A 80 -16.97 -5.84 -7.06
C ARG A 80 -17.68 -4.82 -6.20
N GLU A 81 -17.23 -4.59 -4.98
CA GLU A 81 -17.82 -3.65 -4.03
C GLU A 81 -17.74 -2.21 -4.54
N LEU A 82 -16.56 -1.79 -4.99
CA LEU A 82 -16.25 -0.40 -5.34
C LEU A 82 -16.43 -0.08 -6.82
N LYS A 83 -16.72 -1.09 -7.65
CA LYS A 83 -16.86 -0.97 -9.12
C LYS A 83 -15.63 -0.29 -9.78
N THR A 84 -14.46 -0.59 -9.25
CA THR A 84 -13.16 -0.06 -9.71
C THR A 84 -12.27 -1.24 -10.08
N ASP A 85 -11.46 -1.09 -11.12
CA ASP A 85 -10.46 -2.11 -11.48
C ASP A 85 -9.33 -2.14 -10.44
N ILE A 86 -9.38 -3.14 -9.54
CA ILE A 86 -8.35 -3.35 -8.52
C ILE A 86 -7.61 -4.64 -8.86
N THR A 87 -6.34 -4.50 -9.21
CA THR A 87 -5.48 -5.60 -9.64
C THR A 87 -4.32 -5.82 -8.68
N VAL A 88 -3.67 -6.99 -8.81
CA VAL A 88 -2.45 -7.31 -8.06
C VAL A 88 -1.33 -7.56 -9.05
N SER A 89 -0.21 -6.86 -8.87
CA SER A 89 0.95 -6.98 -9.75
C SER A 89 2.09 -7.73 -9.05
N ASP A 90 2.66 -8.71 -9.76
CA ASP A 90 3.87 -9.42 -9.35
C ASP A 90 5.15 -8.84 -9.98
N ILE A 91 5.09 -7.60 -10.46
CA ILE A 91 6.18 -6.92 -11.18
C ILE A 91 7.51 -6.99 -10.42
N GLU A 92 7.48 -6.90 -9.11
CA GLU A 92 8.68 -6.97 -8.28
C GLU A 92 9.39 -8.33 -8.36
N LYS A 93 8.67 -9.41 -8.58
CA LYS A 93 9.25 -10.75 -8.81
C LYS A 93 10.12 -10.75 -10.07
N THR A 94 9.77 -9.96 -11.05
CA THR A 94 10.51 -9.84 -12.32
C THR A 94 11.72 -8.92 -12.21
N ILE A 95 11.58 -7.78 -11.50
CA ILE A 95 12.61 -6.73 -11.48
C ILE A 95 13.60 -6.85 -10.31
N SER A 96 13.19 -7.49 -9.19
CA SER A 96 14.01 -7.61 -7.97
C SER A 96 14.68 -8.98 -7.88
N ARG A 97 15.53 -9.33 -8.87
CA ARG A 97 16.17 -10.66 -8.93
C ARG A 97 17.13 -10.88 -7.76
N ASP A 98 18.08 -9.98 -7.55
CA ASP A 98 19.17 -10.12 -6.58
C ASP A 98 19.23 -8.98 -5.55
N GLU A 99 18.43 -7.93 -5.74
CA GLU A 99 18.37 -6.75 -4.88
C GLU A 99 17.02 -6.66 -4.13
N PRO A 100 16.95 -5.88 -3.04
CA PRO A 100 15.68 -5.54 -2.41
C PRO A 100 14.73 -4.85 -3.40
N SER A 101 13.44 -5.04 -3.19
CA SER A 101 12.40 -4.32 -3.93
C SER A 101 12.42 -2.83 -3.56
N TYR A 102 12.86 -1.99 -4.47
CA TYR A 102 12.84 -0.55 -4.29
C TYR A 102 11.64 0.07 -5.00
N THR A 103 10.87 0.87 -4.28
CA THR A 103 9.64 1.50 -4.80
C THR A 103 9.87 2.30 -6.07
N TYR A 104 11.01 3.01 -6.19
CA TYR A 104 11.33 3.71 -7.44
C TYR A 104 11.39 2.76 -8.64
N ASN A 105 12.06 1.62 -8.51
CA ASN A 105 12.20 0.65 -9.59
C ASN A 105 10.84 0.02 -9.94
N THR A 106 10.00 -0.23 -8.94
CA THR A 106 8.63 -0.74 -9.12
C THR A 106 7.79 0.24 -9.92
N LEU A 107 7.78 1.52 -9.56
CA LEU A 107 7.02 2.55 -10.28
C LEU A 107 7.58 2.79 -11.69
N ASP A 108 8.90 2.78 -11.86
CA ASP A 108 9.55 2.88 -13.17
C ASP A 108 9.13 1.73 -14.10
N ALA A 109 9.05 0.51 -13.58
CA ALA A 109 8.59 -0.63 -14.36
C ALA A 109 7.10 -0.54 -14.72
N LEU A 110 6.25 -0.14 -13.77
CA LEU A 110 4.81 0.03 -13.99
C LEU A 110 4.51 1.18 -14.97
N SER A 111 5.30 2.25 -14.97
CA SER A 111 5.10 3.41 -15.84
C SER A 111 5.28 3.12 -17.33
N LYS A 112 5.72 1.92 -17.69
CA LYS A 112 5.78 1.48 -19.10
C LYS A 112 4.40 1.13 -19.67
N ASN A 113 3.45 0.80 -18.78
CA ASN A 113 2.11 0.36 -19.18
C ASN A 113 0.99 1.16 -18.50
N HIS A 114 1.33 2.08 -17.60
CA HIS A 114 0.37 2.88 -16.86
C HIS A 114 0.83 4.33 -16.83
N ASP A 115 -0.04 5.24 -17.20
CA ASP A 115 0.18 6.67 -17.08
C ASP A 115 -0.25 7.18 -15.69
N ASN A 116 0.21 8.37 -15.31
CA ASN A 116 -0.23 9.10 -14.12
C ASN A 116 -0.22 8.25 -12.84
N LEU A 117 0.90 7.56 -12.56
CA LEU A 117 1.05 6.76 -11.36
C LEU A 117 1.09 7.65 -10.11
N ILE A 118 0.25 7.33 -9.12
CA ILE A 118 0.26 7.92 -7.78
C ILE A 118 0.53 6.84 -6.76
N LEU A 119 1.65 6.98 -6.05
CA LEU A 119 2.05 6.08 -4.98
C LEU A 119 1.23 6.36 -3.71
N ILE A 120 0.77 5.32 -3.06
CA ILE A 120 0.09 5.40 -1.76
C ILE A 120 1.07 5.00 -0.66
N ILE A 121 1.20 5.86 0.36
CA ILE A 121 1.96 5.57 1.57
C ILE A 121 1.17 5.96 2.82
N SER A 122 1.50 5.38 3.95
CA SER A 122 1.01 5.83 5.24
C SER A 122 1.96 6.83 5.90
N SER A 123 1.42 7.65 6.80
CA SER A 123 2.11 8.80 7.40
C SER A 123 3.30 8.43 8.28
N ASP A 124 3.47 7.17 8.67
CA ASP A 124 4.68 6.72 9.36
C ASP A 124 5.96 6.90 8.53
N HIS A 125 5.84 7.10 7.21
CA HIS A 125 6.92 7.49 6.30
C HIS A 125 7.07 9.01 6.16
N ALA A 126 6.04 9.80 6.48
CA ALA A 126 6.00 11.26 6.36
C ALA A 126 5.88 11.97 7.73
N HIS A 127 6.17 11.26 8.82
CA HIS A 127 6.04 11.69 10.20
C HIS A 127 7.36 12.20 10.79
N GLY A 128 7.26 13.11 11.78
CA GLY A 128 8.38 13.57 12.58
C GLY A 128 9.34 14.52 11.85
N HIS A 129 10.44 14.89 12.53
CA HIS A 129 11.42 15.83 11.98
C HIS A 129 12.32 15.25 10.91
N ALA A 130 12.49 13.90 10.92
CA ALA A 130 13.28 13.16 9.94
C ALA A 130 12.41 12.09 9.24
N PRO A 131 11.54 12.48 8.30
CA PRO A 131 10.65 11.56 7.62
C PRO A 131 11.40 10.41 6.96
N LYS A 132 10.97 9.17 7.22
CA LYS A 132 11.60 7.95 6.68
C LYS A 132 11.58 7.93 5.14
N PHE A 133 10.64 8.60 4.50
CA PHE A 133 10.57 8.73 3.05
C PHE A 133 11.87 9.28 2.44
N ARG A 134 12.57 10.17 3.15
CA ARG A 134 13.87 10.72 2.70
C ARG A 134 15.00 9.67 2.68
N GLN A 135 14.81 8.53 3.30
CA GLN A 135 15.76 7.41 3.29
C GLN A 135 15.48 6.39 2.20
N TRP A 136 14.39 6.57 1.44
CA TRP A 136 14.04 5.66 0.36
C TRP A 136 15.02 5.81 -0.81
N HIS A 137 15.31 4.67 -1.46
CA HIS A 137 16.13 4.66 -2.64
C HIS A 137 15.57 5.61 -3.71
N ARG A 138 16.37 6.60 -4.10
CA ARG A 138 16.02 7.60 -5.12
C ARG A 138 14.73 8.37 -4.80
N TRP A 139 14.49 8.72 -3.53
CA TRP A 139 13.24 9.38 -3.12
C TRP A 139 12.99 10.72 -3.85
N GLN A 140 14.04 11.47 -4.21
CA GLN A 140 13.92 12.73 -4.95
C GLN A 140 13.46 12.47 -6.39
N ASP A 141 14.03 11.47 -7.07
CA ASP A 141 13.61 11.07 -8.40
C ASP A 141 12.17 10.53 -8.36
N LEU A 142 11.82 9.81 -7.30
CA LEU A 142 10.47 9.28 -7.10
C LEU A 142 9.45 10.41 -7.06
N ILE A 143 9.65 11.41 -6.19
CA ILE A 143 8.68 12.50 -6.05
C ILE A 143 8.67 13.44 -7.27
N ASN A 144 9.79 13.63 -7.94
CA ASN A 144 9.84 14.45 -9.16
C ASN A 144 9.08 13.81 -10.33
N ARG A 145 8.90 12.49 -10.33
CA ARG A 145 8.33 11.76 -11.46
C ARG A 145 6.92 11.24 -11.21
N PHE A 146 6.60 10.85 -9.98
CA PHE A 146 5.35 10.16 -9.64
C PHE A 146 4.59 10.95 -8.58
N GLY A 147 3.25 10.91 -8.66
CA GLY A 147 2.39 11.49 -7.63
C GLY A 147 2.48 10.72 -6.32
N LEU A 148 1.98 11.33 -5.24
CA LEU A 148 1.99 10.75 -3.91
C LEU A 148 0.64 11.00 -3.20
N MET A 149 0.08 9.96 -2.60
CA MET A 149 -1.03 10.05 -1.66
C MET A 149 -0.54 9.59 -0.27
N VAL A 150 -0.65 10.46 0.73
CA VAL A 150 -0.24 10.16 2.11
C VAL A 150 -1.47 10.01 2.98
N HIS A 151 -1.70 8.82 3.50
CA HIS A 151 -2.78 8.53 4.46
C HIS A 151 -2.30 8.73 5.89
N GLU A 152 -2.97 9.61 6.63
CA GLU A 152 -2.69 9.77 8.05
C GLU A 152 -3.06 8.50 8.82
N ARG A 153 -2.15 8.08 9.69
CA ARG A 153 -2.32 6.90 10.55
C ARG A 153 -2.32 7.33 12.01
N PRO A 154 -3.20 6.76 12.84
CA PRO A 154 -3.20 7.01 14.28
C PRO A 154 -1.80 6.86 14.91
N GLY A 155 -1.39 7.82 15.72
CA GLY A 155 -0.07 7.84 16.35
C GLY A 155 1.07 8.37 15.48
N HIS A 156 0.82 8.68 14.19
CA HIS A 156 1.82 9.21 13.26
C HIS A 156 1.29 10.44 12.53
N PRO A 157 1.12 11.60 13.21
CA PRO A 157 0.64 12.81 12.57
C PRO A 157 1.57 13.23 11.43
N ILE A 158 0.98 13.66 10.35
CA ILE A 158 1.70 14.08 9.14
C ILE A 158 2.54 15.33 9.46
N ASN A 159 3.79 15.36 8.98
CA ASN A 159 4.61 16.57 8.99
C ASN A 159 4.20 17.47 7.82
N ASP A 160 3.39 18.49 8.11
CA ASP A 160 2.87 19.40 7.09
C ASP A 160 3.98 20.17 6.36
N CYS A 161 5.05 20.58 7.06
CA CYS A 161 6.20 21.24 6.41
C CYS A 161 6.89 20.31 5.39
N PHE A 162 6.94 19.02 5.69
CA PHE A 162 7.50 18.05 4.75
C PHE A 162 6.58 17.86 3.55
N ILE A 163 5.27 17.81 3.76
CA ILE A 163 4.30 17.71 2.65
C ILE A 163 4.39 18.93 1.73
N GLU A 164 4.44 20.16 2.27
CA GLU A 164 4.61 21.37 1.46
C GLU A 164 5.93 21.33 0.67
N HIS A 165 7.02 20.90 1.29
CA HIS A 165 8.28 20.67 0.57
C HIS A 165 8.14 19.65 -0.59
N LEU A 166 7.39 18.56 -0.41
CA LEU A 166 7.14 17.62 -1.50
C LEU A 166 6.29 18.23 -2.63
N LYS A 167 5.32 19.10 -2.29
CA LYS A 167 4.50 19.81 -3.26
C LYS A 167 5.27 20.83 -4.12
N GLU A 168 6.37 21.39 -3.58
CA GLU A 168 7.28 22.20 -4.38
C GLU A 168 7.92 21.43 -5.54
N HIS A 169 8.12 20.12 -5.36
CA HIS A 169 8.67 19.22 -6.37
C HIS A 169 7.61 18.63 -7.29
N ASN A 170 6.41 18.36 -6.75
CA ASN A 170 5.35 17.72 -7.51
C ASN A 170 3.97 18.21 -7.01
N PRO A 171 3.15 18.85 -7.87
CA PRO A 171 1.82 19.32 -7.48
C PRO A 171 0.82 18.19 -7.20
N TYR A 172 1.12 16.95 -7.58
CA TYR A 172 0.28 15.77 -7.38
C TYR A 172 0.60 15.06 -6.07
N VAL A 173 0.82 15.82 -5.01
CA VAL A 173 0.96 15.32 -3.63
C VAL A 173 -0.34 15.60 -2.88
N TYR A 174 -1.01 14.53 -2.50
CA TYR A 174 -2.29 14.56 -1.80
C TYR A 174 -2.15 14.01 -0.38
N VAL A 175 -3.04 14.43 0.48
CA VAL A 175 -3.08 14.02 1.88
C VAL A 175 -4.51 13.70 2.29
N THR A 176 -4.68 12.61 3.05
CA THR A 176 -5.92 12.33 3.75
C THR A 176 -5.69 12.44 5.25
N LYS A 177 -6.50 13.26 5.93
CA LYS A 177 -6.49 13.41 7.40
C LYS A 177 -7.86 13.06 7.94
N ASN A 178 -7.90 12.53 9.18
CA ASN A 178 -9.15 12.22 9.88
C ASN A 178 -10.06 11.22 9.14
N GLN A 179 -9.49 10.37 8.31
CA GLN A 179 -10.24 9.33 7.62
C GLN A 179 -10.47 8.10 8.52
N PRO A 180 -11.54 7.31 8.28
CA PRO A 180 -11.73 6.05 8.98
C PRO A 180 -10.47 5.19 8.94
N ALA A 181 -10.07 4.68 10.10
CA ALA A 181 -8.92 3.77 10.22
C ALA A 181 -9.30 2.56 11.08
N ILE A 182 -8.83 1.40 10.67
CA ILE A 182 -9.01 0.16 11.45
C ILE A 182 -7.70 -0.09 12.19
N ASP A 183 -7.76 -0.10 13.52
CA ASP A 183 -6.59 -0.34 14.38
C ASP A 183 -6.22 -1.81 14.38
N ILE A 184 -5.49 -2.21 13.36
CA ILE A 184 -4.97 -3.57 13.17
C ILE A 184 -3.62 -3.53 12.46
N SER A 185 -2.79 -4.52 12.73
CA SER A 185 -1.54 -4.75 12.01
C SER A 185 -1.37 -6.22 11.64
N SER A 186 -0.62 -6.49 10.57
CA SER A 186 -0.27 -7.86 10.19
C SER A 186 0.40 -8.63 11.33
N SER A 187 1.29 -7.98 12.08
CA SER A 187 1.97 -8.61 13.23
C SER A 187 1.00 -9.04 14.31
N ARG A 188 -0.02 -8.20 14.61
CA ARG A 188 -1.06 -8.55 15.59
C ARG A 188 -1.92 -9.73 15.11
N LEU A 189 -2.26 -9.77 13.84
CA LEU A 189 -2.99 -10.91 13.26
C LEU A 189 -2.18 -12.20 13.29
N ARG A 190 -0.89 -12.15 12.95
CA ARG A 190 -0.03 -13.35 13.06
C ARG A 190 0.02 -13.89 14.48
N GLN A 191 0.06 -13.02 15.50
CA GLN A 191 -0.03 -13.45 16.89
C GLN A 191 -1.36 -14.14 17.20
N VAL A 192 -2.50 -13.62 16.70
CA VAL A 192 -3.82 -14.25 16.88
C VAL A 192 -3.80 -15.69 16.36
N TYR A 193 -3.29 -15.91 15.14
CA TYR A 193 -3.19 -17.26 14.55
C TYR A 193 -2.19 -18.16 15.29
N ALA A 194 -1.03 -17.64 15.69
CA ALA A 194 -0.03 -18.39 16.45
C ALA A 194 -0.54 -18.90 17.81
N TYR A 195 -1.51 -18.19 18.40
CA TYR A 195 -2.17 -18.64 19.64
C TYR A 195 -3.42 -19.50 19.38
N GLY A 196 -3.70 -19.87 18.16
CA GLY A 196 -4.89 -20.66 17.79
C GLY A 196 -6.22 -19.94 18.02
N ALA A 197 -6.19 -18.59 18.12
CA ALA A 197 -7.39 -17.79 18.32
C ALA A 197 -8.05 -17.44 16.97
N GLU A 198 -9.35 -17.18 17.01
CA GLU A 198 -10.09 -16.74 15.82
C GLU A 198 -9.87 -15.25 15.54
N ALA A 199 -9.56 -14.92 14.29
CA ALA A 199 -9.49 -13.55 13.85
C ALA A 199 -10.90 -13.00 13.62
N SER A 200 -11.15 -11.78 14.07
CA SER A 200 -12.44 -11.12 13.87
C SER A 200 -12.59 -10.67 12.41
N GLU A 201 -13.77 -10.85 11.81
CA GLU A 201 -14.11 -10.33 10.46
C GLU A 201 -13.97 -8.81 10.34
N LYS A 202 -13.96 -8.09 11.46
CA LYS A 202 -13.65 -6.66 11.52
C LYS A 202 -12.19 -6.37 11.21
N HIS A 203 -11.32 -7.36 11.32
CA HIS A 203 -9.88 -7.21 11.15
C HIS A 203 -9.33 -7.89 9.90
N ILE A 204 -9.98 -8.95 9.44
CA ILE A 204 -9.54 -9.71 8.27
C ILE A 204 -10.72 -10.05 7.34
N ASN A 205 -10.44 -10.11 6.05
CA ASN A 205 -11.39 -10.57 5.05
C ASN A 205 -11.65 -12.07 5.24
N PRO A 206 -12.93 -12.56 5.24
CA PRO A 206 -13.25 -13.96 5.43
C PRO A 206 -12.57 -14.92 4.44
N ALA A 207 -12.38 -14.49 3.18
CA ALA A 207 -11.68 -15.30 2.20
C ALA A 207 -10.18 -15.45 2.53
N VAL A 208 -9.56 -14.39 3.06
CA VAL A 208 -8.16 -14.43 3.52
C VAL A 208 -8.03 -15.26 4.80
N ASP A 209 -8.97 -15.15 5.75
CA ASP A 209 -9.01 -15.98 6.95
C ASP A 209 -9.11 -17.48 6.60
N SER A 210 -10.01 -17.81 5.66
CA SER A 210 -10.15 -19.19 5.15
C SER A 210 -8.86 -19.67 4.48
N TYR A 211 -8.19 -18.83 3.69
CA TYR A 211 -6.92 -19.15 3.06
C TYR A 211 -5.84 -19.47 4.11
N ILE A 212 -5.70 -18.60 5.12
CA ILE A 212 -4.72 -18.79 6.21
C ILE A 212 -4.95 -20.11 6.93
N LYS A 213 -6.19 -20.44 7.26
CA LYS A 213 -6.56 -21.69 7.94
C LYS A 213 -6.28 -22.93 7.05
N ASN A 214 -6.63 -22.85 5.77
CA ASN A 214 -6.44 -23.97 4.84
C ASN A 214 -4.97 -24.30 4.57
N PHE A 215 -4.10 -23.30 4.62
CA PHE A 215 -2.65 -23.47 4.42
C PHE A 215 -1.85 -23.46 5.73
N GLU A 216 -2.53 -23.48 6.89
CA GLU A 216 -1.91 -23.53 8.23
C GLU A 216 -0.84 -22.43 8.42
N LEU A 217 -1.12 -21.21 7.89
CA LEU A 217 -0.17 -20.10 7.98
C LEU A 217 -0.18 -19.50 9.39
N TYR A 218 1.00 -19.07 9.82
CA TYR A 218 1.21 -18.33 11.09
C TYR A 218 0.94 -19.16 12.36
N GLN A 219 0.88 -20.48 12.28
CA GLN A 219 0.71 -21.38 13.41
C GLN A 219 2.07 -21.75 14.04
#